data_50959e9752a771366b4a66e2653ece58
#
_entry.id   50959e9752a771366b4a66e2653ece58
#
_cell.length_a   1.000
_cell.length_b   1.000
_cell.length_c   1.000
_cell.angle_alpha   90.00
_cell.angle_beta   90.00
_cell.angle_gamma   90.00
#
_symmetry.space_group_name_H-M   'P 1'
#
loop_
_entity.id
_entity.type
_entity.pdbx_description
1 polymer ?
#
loop_
_entity_poly.entity_id
_entity_poly.type
_entity_poly.pdbx_seq_one_letter_code
_entity_poly.pdbx_strand_id
1 'polypeptide(L)'
;MSKSISQIDWLKERQKGIGGSDVAAILGMSPWRTPYQVWEEKTTPIDETAAEDDRPALYWGRVLEAPIRQAYADKTGRTVTKPAEAFVSSKYPFMRANLDGIADDGRVVEFKTSSKSDGWGEVGTDEIPDYYMTQVQHYLAVTGVKTADVAVLIGGNDFRIYTVEADEELQALLIERESEFWALVESRTPPDLTSTKD
;
A
#
# COMPACT_ATOMS: atom_id res chain seq x y z
N MET A 1 -16.28 2.15 19.12
CA MET A 1 -15.55 1.15 19.94
C MET A 1 -14.09 1.57 19.96
N SER A 2 -13.38 1.43 21.09
CA SER A 2 -11.94 1.71 21.14
C SER A 2 -11.17 0.68 20.28
N LYS A 3 -10.02 1.11 19.72
CA LYS A 3 -9.15 0.23 18.94
C LYS A 3 -8.71 -0.99 19.76
N SER A 4 -8.62 -2.15 19.13
CA SER A 4 -8.04 -3.34 19.75
C SER A 4 -6.53 -3.18 19.98
N ILE A 5 -5.95 -3.92 20.94
CA ILE A 5 -4.50 -3.88 21.21
C ILE A 5 -3.70 -4.19 19.94
N SER A 6 -4.14 -5.18 19.13
CA SER A 6 -3.49 -5.54 17.87
C SER A 6 -3.52 -4.41 16.83
N GLN A 7 -4.56 -3.60 16.83
CA GLN A 7 -4.66 -2.45 15.93
C GLN A 7 -3.77 -1.29 16.37
N ILE A 8 -3.66 -1.05 17.67
CA ILE A 8 -2.73 -0.06 18.22
C ILE A 8 -1.28 -0.45 17.90
N ASP A 9 -0.90 -1.71 18.10
CA ASP A 9 0.43 -2.20 17.75
C ASP A 9 0.72 -2.07 16.25
N TRP A 10 -0.24 -2.38 15.41
CA TRP A 10 -0.13 -2.19 13.96
C TRP A 10 0.08 -0.71 13.59
N LEU A 11 -0.63 0.23 14.24
CA LEU A 11 -0.44 1.67 14.02
C LEU A 11 0.96 2.12 14.48
N LYS A 12 1.44 1.62 15.64
CA LYS A 12 2.79 1.88 16.14
C LYS A 12 3.86 1.39 15.15
N GLU A 13 3.67 0.21 14.57
CA GLU A 13 4.56 -0.29 13.53
C GLU A 13 4.54 0.58 12.26
N ARG A 14 3.37 1.06 11.85
CA ARG A 14 3.24 1.97 10.71
C ARG A 14 3.94 3.32 10.92
N GLN A 15 4.05 3.80 12.15
CA GLN A 15 4.78 5.05 12.47
C GLN A 15 6.30 4.92 12.33
N LYS A 16 6.84 3.70 12.30
CA LYS A 16 8.28 3.46 12.21
C LYS A 16 8.86 3.59 10.80
N GLY A 17 8.02 3.90 9.81
CA GLY A 17 8.48 4.03 8.43
C GLY A 17 7.36 4.35 7.44
N ILE A 18 7.73 4.39 6.17
CA ILE A 18 6.85 4.61 5.03
C ILE A 18 6.37 3.25 4.52
N GLY A 19 5.06 3.03 4.48
CA GLY A 19 4.45 1.86 3.84
C GLY A 19 4.02 2.17 2.41
N GLY A 20 3.84 1.16 1.57
CA GLY A 20 3.48 1.34 0.16
C GLY A 20 2.22 2.19 -0.06
N SER A 21 1.22 2.09 0.83
CA SER A 21 0.01 2.93 0.75
C SER A 21 0.25 4.42 1.08
N ASP A 22 1.41 4.79 1.61
CA ASP A 22 1.77 6.17 1.93
C ASP A 22 2.42 6.87 0.72
N VAL A 23 3.05 6.10 -0.18
CA VAL A 23 3.88 6.62 -1.28
C VAL A 23 3.11 7.55 -2.21
N ALA A 24 1.94 7.14 -2.68
CA ALA A 24 1.11 7.98 -3.54
C ALA A 24 0.73 9.31 -2.86
N ALA A 25 0.50 9.32 -1.54
CA ALA A 25 0.21 10.53 -0.80
C ALA A 25 1.44 11.43 -0.67
N ILE A 26 2.61 10.86 -0.40
CA ILE A 26 3.90 11.57 -0.35
C ILE A 26 4.18 12.28 -1.68
N LEU A 27 3.83 11.66 -2.80
CA LEU A 27 3.98 12.22 -4.16
C LEU A 27 2.86 13.20 -4.54
N GLY A 28 1.86 13.43 -3.69
CA GLY A 28 0.71 14.27 -4.00
C GLY A 28 -0.27 13.65 -5.02
N MET A 29 -0.16 12.36 -5.30
CA MET A 29 -0.97 11.62 -6.28
C MET A 29 -2.18 10.91 -5.66
N SER A 30 -2.25 10.82 -4.33
CA SER A 30 -3.34 10.11 -3.66
C SER A 30 -4.64 10.94 -3.68
N PRO A 31 -5.77 10.34 -4.07
CA PRO A 31 -7.06 11.00 -3.97
C PRO A 31 -7.61 11.06 -2.53
N TRP A 32 -6.96 10.37 -1.58
CA TRP A 32 -7.49 10.18 -0.21
C TRP A 32 -6.72 10.91 0.87
N ARG A 33 -5.41 11.11 0.68
CA ARG A 33 -4.52 11.71 1.68
C ARG A 33 -3.51 12.63 1.03
N THR A 34 -3.08 13.65 1.79
CA THR A 34 -2.01 14.58 1.40
C THR A 34 -0.67 14.20 2.02
N PRO A 35 0.46 14.76 1.54
CA PRO A 35 1.76 14.59 2.20
C PRO A 35 1.72 15.03 3.67
N TYR A 36 1.04 16.15 3.97
CA TYR A 36 0.91 16.67 5.33
C TYR A 36 0.19 15.67 6.25
N GLN A 37 -0.91 15.08 5.80
CA GLN A 37 -1.65 14.08 6.59
C GLN A 37 -0.80 12.83 6.87
N VAL A 38 0.02 12.38 5.92
CA VAL A 38 0.96 11.28 6.17
C VAL A 38 2.01 11.70 7.19
N TRP A 39 2.57 12.90 7.08
CA TRP A 39 3.54 13.43 8.03
C TRP A 39 2.94 13.54 9.45
N GLU A 40 1.73 14.03 9.57
CA GLU A 40 1.00 14.12 10.84
C GLU A 40 0.79 12.72 11.46
N GLU A 41 0.35 11.74 10.66
CA GLU A 41 0.22 10.34 11.11
C GLU A 41 1.54 9.75 11.63
N LYS A 42 2.70 10.13 11.04
CA LYS A 42 4.02 9.63 11.47
C LYS A 42 4.58 10.34 12.69
N THR A 43 4.20 11.59 12.94
CA THR A 43 4.79 12.44 13.98
C THR A 43 3.90 12.64 15.20
N THR A 44 2.60 12.44 15.09
CA THR A 44 1.64 12.61 16.18
C THR A 44 1.49 11.32 16.98
N PRO A 45 1.46 11.38 18.33
CA PRO A 45 1.18 10.23 19.15
C PRO A 45 -0.17 9.58 18.80
N ILE A 46 -0.22 8.25 18.80
CA ILE A 46 -1.43 7.51 18.48
C ILE A 46 -2.47 7.76 19.59
N ASP A 47 -3.64 8.24 19.19
CA ASP A 47 -4.79 8.30 20.10
C ASP A 47 -5.39 6.88 20.24
N GLU A 48 -5.09 6.23 21.35
CA GLU A 48 -5.56 4.88 21.66
C GLU A 48 -7.08 4.85 21.95
N THR A 49 -7.69 6.02 22.19
CA THR A 49 -9.13 6.15 22.45
C THR A 49 -9.95 6.46 21.21
N ALA A 50 -9.31 6.87 20.13
CA ALA A 50 -10.00 7.19 18.88
C ALA A 50 -10.77 5.98 18.33
N ALA A 51 -11.93 6.26 17.75
CA ALA A 51 -12.73 5.22 17.10
C ALA A 51 -11.96 4.60 15.93
N GLU A 52 -12.23 3.32 15.67
CA GLU A 52 -11.74 2.66 14.49
C GLU A 52 -12.29 3.35 13.22
N ASP A 53 -11.45 3.47 12.18
CA ASP A 53 -11.89 3.96 10.88
C ASP A 53 -12.79 2.89 10.22
N ASP A 54 -14.09 3.15 10.22
CA ASP A 54 -15.15 2.26 9.73
C ASP A 54 -15.68 2.68 8.35
N ARG A 55 -14.96 3.57 7.63
CA ARG A 55 -15.36 3.95 6.27
C ARG A 55 -15.66 2.71 5.44
N PRO A 56 -16.82 2.67 4.71
CA PRO A 56 -17.25 1.48 3.98
C PRO A 56 -16.19 0.89 3.05
N ALA A 57 -15.41 1.73 2.37
CA ALA A 57 -14.34 1.25 1.49
C ALA A 57 -13.26 0.46 2.22
N LEU A 58 -12.86 0.87 3.43
CA LEU A 58 -11.86 0.17 4.23
C LEU A 58 -12.43 -1.13 4.83
N TYR A 59 -13.67 -1.08 5.29
CA TYR A 59 -14.36 -2.26 5.81
C TYR A 59 -14.46 -3.35 4.72
N TRP A 60 -15.00 -3.02 3.55
CA TRP A 60 -15.15 -3.96 2.45
C TRP A 60 -13.82 -4.44 1.88
N GLY A 61 -12.79 -3.57 1.84
CA GLY A 61 -11.44 -3.97 1.46
C GLY A 61 -10.92 -5.11 2.34
N ARG A 62 -11.08 -5.00 3.66
CA ARG A 62 -10.67 -6.05 4.62
C ARG A 62 -11.51 -7.33 4.48
N VAL A 63 -12.83 -7.19 4.38
CA VAL A 63 -13.74 -8.35 4.30
C VAL A 63 -13.55 -9.14 3.00
N LEU A 64 -13.30 -8.46 1.89
CA LEU A 64 -13.18 -9.08 0.57
C LEU A 64 -11.75 -9.57 0.25
N GLU A 65 -10.74 -9.24 1.05
CA GLU A 65 -9.36 -9.70 0.82
C GLU A 65 -9.29 -11.24 0.69
N ALA A 66 -9.89 -11.98 1.61
CA ALA A 66 -9.86 -13.44 1.59
C ALA A 66 -10.62 -14.06 0.39
N PRO A 67 -11.84 -13.64 0.03
CA PRO A 67 -12.50 -14.04 -1.21
C PRO A 67 -11.70 -13.72 -2.48
N ILE A 68 -11.07 -12.52 -2.56
CA ILE A 68 -10.26 -12.13 -3.73
C ILE A 68 -9.01 -13.01 -3.82
N ARG A 69 -8.36 -13.31 -2.69
CA ARG A 69 -7.23 -14.25 -2.63
C ARG A 69 -7.63 -15.64 -3.14
N GLN A 70 -8.80 -16.14 -2.73
CA GLN A 70 -9.29 -17.43 -3.22
C GLN A 70 -9.55 -17.39 -4.73
N ALA A 71 -10.19 -16.33 -5.24
CA ALA A 71 -10.44 -16.17 -6.66
C ALA A 71 -9.12 -16.07 -7.48
N TYR A 72 -8.09 -15.42 -6.91
CA TYR A 72 -6.75 -15.39 -7.50
C TYR A 72 -6.15 -16.81 -7.57
N ALA A 73 -6.19 -17.56 -6.48
CA ALA A 73 -5.69 -18.93 -6.44
C ALA A 73 -6.42 -19.83 -7.45
N ASP A 74 -7.74 -19.76 -7.50
CA ASP A 74 -8.55 -20.54 -8.44
C ASP A 74 -8.22 -20.22 -9.91
N LYS A 75 -7.96 -18.96 -10.21
CA LYS A 75 -7.72 -18.49 -11.58
C LYS A 75 -6.28 -18.73 -12.05
N THR A 76 -5.31 -18.68 -11.14
CA THR A 76 -3.88 -18.80 -11.48
C THR A 76 -3.28 -20.16 -11.14
N GLY A 77 -3.92 -20.93 -10.28
CA GLY A 77 -3.36 -22.16 -9.70
C GLY A 77 -2.28 -21.92 -8.64
N ARG A 78 -2.00 -20.65 -8.28
CA ARG A 78 -0.95 -20.30 -7.30
C ARG A 78 -1.50 -20.30 -5.89
N THR A 79 -0.68 -20.79 -4.96
CA THR A 79 -0.95 -20.66 -3.53
C THR A 79 -0.35 -19.36 -3.00
N VAL A 80 -1.12 -18.59 -2.23
CA VAL A 80 -0.67 -17.31 -1.67
C VAL A 80 -0.58 -17.38 -0.16
N THR A 81 0.59 -17.07 0.39
CA THR A 81 0.84 -16.99 1.83
C THR A 81 0.96 -15.54 2.26
N LYS A 82 0.22 -15.13 3.30
CA LYS A 82 0.35 -13.80 3.91
C LYS A 82 1.53 -13.80 4.88
N PRO A 83 2.53 -12.92 4.69
CA PRO A 83 3.64 -12.79 5.64
C PRO A 83 3.14 -12.37 7.02
N ALA A 84 3.73 -12.93 8.08
CA ALA A 84 3.37 -12.58 9.46
C ALA A 84 3.90 -11.21 9.88
N GLU A 85 5.00 -10.78 9.27
CA GLU A 85 5.69 -9.53 9.61
C GLU A 85 5.90 -8.68 8.35
N ALA A 86 6.03 -7.37 8.55
CA ALA A 86 6.40 -6.46 7.50
C ALA A 86 7.85 -6.68 7.05
N PHE A 87 8.10 -6.58 5.75
CA PHE A 87 9.44 -6.45 5.22
C PHE A 87 10.00 -5.06 5.52
N VAL A 88 11.30 -5.00 5.83
CA VAL A 88 12.01 -3.74 6.03
C VAL A 88 13.20 -3.71 5.08
N SER A 89 13.35 -2.65 4.33
CA SER A 89 14.50 -2.49 3.43
C SER A 89 15.80 -2.48 4.22
N SER A 90 16.74 -3.33 3.86
CA SER A 90 18.06 -3.38 4.50
C SER A 90 18.89 -2.12 4.22
N LYS A 91 18.67 -1.46 3.09
CA LYS A 91 19.39 -0.25 2.68
C LYS A 91 18.71 1.03 3.17
N TYR A 92 17.37 1.03 3.23
CA TYR A 92 16.54 2.16 3.62
C TYR A 92 15.55 1.74 4.71
N PRO A 93 15.96 1.66 6.00
CA PRO A 93 15.15 1.06 7.07
C PRO A 93 13.81 1.74 7.32
N PHE A 94 13.61 2.96 6.82
CA PHE A 94 12.32 3.64 6.85
C PHE A 94 11.31 3.11 5.80
N MET A 95 11.77 2.39 4.77
CA MET A 95 10.89 1.77 3.77
C MET A 95 10.41 0.40 4.27
N ARG A 96 9.11 0.23 4.37
CA ARG A 96 8.47 -0.96 4.94
C ARG A 96 7.35 -1.47 4.03
N ALA A 97 7.25 -2.79 3.85
CA ALA A 97 6.21 -3.40 3.04
C ALA A 97 5.37 -4.38 3.86
N ASN A 98 4.08 -4.05 4.03
CA ASN A 98 3.08 -4.95 4.55
C ASN A 98 2.35 -5.57 3.35
N LEU A 99 2.75 -6.77 2.97
CA LEU A 99 2.21 -7.44 1.79
C LEU A 99 0.91 -8.17 2.12
N ASP A 100 -0.04 -8.13 1.20
CA ASP A 100 -1.25 -8.97 1.27
C ASP A 100 -0.90 -10.44 1.03
N GLY A 101 0.13 -10.73 0.23
CA GLY A 101 0.61 -12.08 0.02
C GLY A 101 1.89 -12.19 -0.80
N ILE A 102 2.46 -13.41 -0.73
CA ILE A 102 3.51 -13.89 -1.62
C ILE A 102 3.03 -15.21 -2.20
N ALA A 103 3.04 -15.32 -3.52
CA ALA A 103 2.68 -16.55 -4.22
C ALA A 103 3.82 -17.58 -4.14
N ASP A 104 3.51 -18.85 -4.37
CA ASP A 104 4.45 -19.97 -4.33
C ASP A 104 5.58 -19.88 -5.37
N ASP A 105 5.42 -19.08 -6.43
CA ASP A 105 6.46 -18.73 -7.39
C ASP A 105 7.31 -17.51 -6.97
N GLY A 106 7.06 -16.94 -5.79
CA GLY A 106 7.85 -15.87 -5.18
C GLY A 106 7.41 -14.45 -5.53
N ARG A 107 6.39 -14.25 -6.40
CA ARG A 107 5.88 -12.91 -6.70
C ARG A 107 5.09 -12.32 -5.54
N VAL A 108 5.13 -11.00 -5.42
CA VAL A 108 4.25 -10.26 -4.53
C VAL A 108 2.82 -10.29 -5.07
N VAL A 109 1.82 -10.43 -4.22
CA VAL A 109 0.41 -10.33 -4.62
C VAL A 109 -0.29 -9.29 -3.76
N GLU A 110 -0.96 -8.35 -4.43
CA GLU A 110 -1.76 -7.29 -3.80
C GLU A 110 -3.23 -7.47 -4.17
N PHE A 111 -4.12 -7.35 -3.18
CA PHE A 111 -5.56 -7.52 -3.38
C PHE A 111 -6.28 -6.18 -3.26
N LYS A 112 -7.10 -5.84 -4.25
CA LYS A 112 -7.83 -4.58 -4.32
C LYS A 112 -9.32 -4.77 -4.55
N THR A 113 -10.09 -3.81 -4.04
CA THR A 113 -11.47 -3.58 -4.43
C THR A 113 -11.59 -2.20 -5.06
N SER A 114 -12.36 -2.09 -6.13
CA SER A 114 -12.65 -0.81 -6.78
C SER A 114 -14.14 -0.75 -7.13
N SER A 115 -14.75 0.41 -6.92
CA SER A 115 -16.14 0.64 -7.36
C SER A 115 -16.26 0.94 -8.85
N LYS A 116 -15.16 1.37 -9.49
CA LYS A 116 -15.09 1.80 -10.89
C LYS A 116 -13.87 1.22 -11.57
N SER A 117 -13.93 1.15 -12.90
CA SER A 117 -12.81 0.70 -13.75
C SER A 117 -11.85 1.81 -14.16
N ASP A 118 -12.04 3.05 -13.68
CA ASP A 118 -11.20 4.18 -14.05
C ASP A 118 -9.74 3.93 -13.66
N GLY A 119 -8.83 4.07 -14.61
CA GLY A 119 -7.39 3.81 -14.45
C GLY A 119 -6.97 2.34 -14.51
N TRP A 120 -7.92 1.39 -14.61
CA TRP A 120 -7.64 -0.02 -14.84
C TRP A 120 -7.70 -0.31 -16.33
N GLY A 121 -6.57 -0.68 -16.94
CA GLY A 121 -6.44 -0.98 -18.35
C GLY A 121 -6.98 -2.36 -18.75
N GLU A 122 -6.52 -2.85 -19.91
CA GLU A 122 -6.89 -4.17 -20.38
C GLU A 122 -6.31 -5.28 -19.51
N VAL A 123 -7.07 -6.36 -19.34
CA VAL A 123 -6.60 -7.55 -18.62
C VAL A 123 -5.38 -8.15 -19.29
N GLY A 124 -4.35 -8.44 -18.52
CA GLY A 124 -3.08 -8.99 -19.02
C GLY A 124 -2.03 -7.92 -19.37
N THR A 125 -2.32 -6.63 -19.15
CA THR A 125 -1.33 -5.55 -19.15
C THR A 125 -0.85 -5.25 -17.73
N ASP A 126 0.03 -4.26 -17.58
CA ASP A 126 0.43 -3.67 -16.30
C ASP A 126 -0.29 -2.34 -15.99
N GLU A 127 -1.29 -1.98 -16.79
CA GLU A 127 -2.02 -0.72 -16.67
C GLU A 127 -2.95 -0.73 -15.45
N ILE A 128 -2.42 -0.31 -14.32
CA ILE A 128 -3.16 -0.10 -13.06
C ILE A 128 -3.12 1.39 -12.68
N PRO A 129 -4.05 1.89 -11.83
CA PRO A 129 -4.01 3.28 -11.38
C PRO A 129 -2.64 3.67 -10.80
N ASP A 130 -2.11 4.85 -11.18
CA ASP A 130 -0.76 5.30 -10.82
C ASP A 130 -0.50 5.26 -9.30
N TYR A 131 -1.50 5.57 -8.49
CA TYR A 131 -1.38 5.51 -7.04
C TYR A 131 -1.22 4.07 -6.49
N TYR A 132 -1.65 3.06 -7.22
CA TYR A 132 -1.35 1.66 -6.91
C TYR A 132 -0.03 1.21 -7.54
N MET A 133 0.33 1.74 -8.70
CA MET A 133 1.64 1.48 -9.29
C MET A 133 2.77 1.90 -8.34
N THR A 134 2.68 3.09 -7.74
CA THR A 134 3.68 3.53 -6.76
C THR A 134 3.76 2.62 -5.53
N GLN A 135 2.63 2.12 -5.04
CA GLN A 135 2.58 1.16 -3.94
C GLN A 135 3.28 -0.16 -4.30
N VAL A 136 2.99 -0.70 -5.48
CA VAL A 136 3.56 -1.97 -5.94
C VAL A 136 5.07 -1.83 -6.16
N GLN A 137 5.52 -0.78 -6.82
CA GLN A 137 6.95 -0.53 -7.04
C GLN A 137 7.73 -0.33 -5.73
N HIS A 138 7.12 0.34 -4.74
CA HIS A 138 7.68 0.40 -3.40
C HIS A 138 7.85 -1.00 -2.78
N TYR A 139 6.85 -1.87 -2.89
CA TYR A 139 6.95 -3.24 -2.38
C TYR A 139 8.07 -4.02 -3.05
N LEU A 140 8.20 -3.92 -4.38
CA LEU A 140 9.26 -4.57 -5.14
C LEU A 140 10.64 -4.02 -4.75
N ALA A 141 10.76 -2.70 -4.53
CA ALA A 141 12.00 -2.08 -4.05
C ALA A 141 12.40 -2.54 -2.63
N VAL A 142 11.43 -2.69 -1.71
CA VAL A 142 11.70 -3.13 -0.34
C VAL A 142 12.08 -4.61 -0.29
N THR A 143 11.40 -5.45 -1.06
CA THR A 143 11.59 -6.90 -1.02
C THR A 143 12.69 -7.42 -1.95
N GLY A 144 13.04 -6.65 -2.99
CA GLY A 144 13.93 -7.09 -4.07
C GLY A 144 13.29 -8.09 -5.04
N VAL A 145 12.00 -8.41 -4.86
CA VAL A 145 11.23 -9.25 -5.80
C VAL A 145 11.03 -8.49 -7.12
N LYS A 146 11.02 -9.22 -8.23
CA LYS A 146 11.00 -8.60 -9.57
C LYS A 146 9.61 -8.48 -10.17
N THR A 147 8.65 -9.23 -9.67
CA THR A 147 7.30 -9.29 -10.25
C THR A 147 6.24 -9.22 -9.16
N ALA A 148 5.17 -8.49 -9.41
CA ALA A 148 3.98 -8.48 -8.57
C ALA A 148 2.72 -8.72 -9.40
N ASP A 149 1.73 -9.39 -8.82
CA ASP A 149 0.37 -9.43 -9.35
C ASP A 149 -0.54 -8.53 -8.51
N VAL A 150 -1.38 -7.75 -9.17
CA VAL A 150 -2.46 -6.99 -8.55
C VAL A 150 -3.79 -7.63 -8.97
N ALA A 151 -4.46 -8.24 -8.02
CA ALA A 151 -5.77 -8.84 -8.23
C ALA A 151 -6.86 -7.91 -7.69
N VAL A 152 -7.76 -7.47 -8.55
CA VAL A 152 -8.80 -6.50 -8.22
C VAL A 152 -10.20 -7.02 -8.53
N LEU A 153 -11.13 -6.73 -7.60
CA LEU A 153 -12.56 -6.92 -7.82
C LEU A 153 -13.22 -5.56 -8.06
N ILE A 154 -13.66 -5.29 -9.30
CA ILE A 154 -14.26 -4.04 -9.73
C ILE A 154 -15.78 -4.18 -9.75
N GLY A 155 -16.49 -3.22 -9.16
CA GLY A 155 -17.96 -3.19 -9.14
C GLY A 155 -18.60 -4.40 -8.45
N GLY A 156 -17.82 -5.23 -7.76
CA GLY A 156 -18.26 -6.41 -7.04
C GLY A 156 -18.40 -7.68 -7.89
N ASN A 157 -18.14 -7.64 -9.20
CA ASN A 157 -18.31 -8.79 -10.11
C ASN A 157 -17.29 -8.90 -11.25
N ASP A 158 -16.49 -7.88 -11.50
CA ASP A 158 -15.45 -7.90 -12.54
C ASP A 158 -14.09 -8.16 -11.86
N PHE A 159 -13.62 -9.39 -11.92
CA PHE A 159 -12.35 -9.80 -11.33
C PHE A 159 -11.23 -9.81 -12.38
N ARG A 160 -10.21 -8.99 -12.16
CA ARG A 160 -9.05 -8.84 -13.05
C ARG A 160 -7.74 -9.08 -12.32
N ILE A 161 -6.71 -9.49 -13.06
CA ILE A 161 -5.34 -9.65 -12.58
C ILE A 161 -4.42 -8.89 -13.54
N TYR A 162 -3.52 -8.07 -12.97
CA TYR A 162 -2.50 -7.32 -13.66
C TYR A 162 -1.14 -7.75 -13.15
N THR A 163 -0.17 -7.92 -14.05
CA THR A 163 1.21 -8.29 -13.67
C THR A 163 2.12 -7.10 -13.89
N VAL A 164 2.81 -6.69 -12.84
CA VAL A 164 3.72 -5.54 -12.81
C VAL A 164 5.14 -6.03 -12.59
N GLU A 165 6.04 -5.63 -13.48
CA GLU A 165 7.47 -5.88 -13.33
C GLU A 165 8.16 -4.72 -12.58
N ALA A 166 9.27 -5.02 -11.92
CA ALA A 166 10.08 -4.04 -11.23
C ALA A 166 10.67 -3.03 -12.22
N ASP A 167 10.37 -1.75 -12.01
CA ASP A 167 10.91 -0.61 -12.75
C ASP A 167 11.97 0.09 -11.91
N GLU A 168 13.25 -0.14 -12.24
CA GLU A 168 14.38 0.38 -11.46
C GLU A 168 14.47 1.91 -11.52
N GLU A 169 14.05 2.55 -12.62
CA GLU A 169 14.05 4.02 -12.74
C GLU A 169 12.96 4.61 -11.84
N LEU A 170 11.75 4.07 -11.90
CA LEU A 170 10.66 4.50 -11.02
C LEU A 170 11.01 4.24 -9.56
N GLN A 171 11.56 3.07 -9.23
CA GLN A 171 11.98 2.74 -7.86
C GLN A 171 13.04 3.73 -7.33
N ALA A 172 14.01 4.13 -8.16
CA ALA A 172 15.02 5.12 -7.78
C ALA A 172 14.38 6.47 -7.44
N LEU A 173 13.41 6.93 -8.26
CA LEU A 173 12.65 8.14 -8.00
C LEU A 173 11.84 8.04 -6.69
N LEU A 174 11.16 6.91 -6.46
CA LEU A 174 10.39 6.70 -5.23
C LEU A 174 11.29 6.75 -4.00
N ILE A 175 12.44 6.07 -4.03
CA ILE A 175 13.41 6.05 -2.94
C ILE A 175 13.92 7.47 -2.63
N GLU A 176 14.21 8.29 -3.65
CA GLU A 176 14.61 9.68 -3.47
C GLU A 176 13.51 10.48 -2.76
N ARG A 177 12.28 10.44 -3.25
CA ARG A 177 11.15 11.18 -2.68
C ARG A 177 10.77 10.70 -1.27
N GLU A 178 10.80 9.42 -1.05
CA GLU A 178 10.56 8.84 0.28
C GLU A 178 11.67 9.23 1.27
N SER A 179 12.93 9.28 0.83
CA SER A 179 14.07 9.73 1.66
C SER A 179 13.93 11.21 2.05
N GLU A 180 13.58 12.07 1.10
CA GLU A 180 13.31 13.50 1.36
C GLU A 180 12.17 13.66 2.37
N PHE A 181 11.07 12.93 2.17
CA PHE A 181 9.93 12.97 3.06
C PHE A 181 10.27 12.44 4.46
N TRP A 182 11.01 11.34 4.55
CA TRP A 182 11.39 10.77 5.84
C TRP A 182 12.29 11.72 6.65
N ALA A 183 13.17 12.49 6.00
CA ALA A 183 13.94 13.54 6.66
C ALA A 183 13.04 14.63 7.29
N LEU A 184 11.90 14.95 6.67
CA LEU A 184 10.90 15.85 7.28
C LEU A 184 10.24 15.24 8.53
N VAL A 185 9.98 13.93 8.50
CA VAL A 185 9.43 13.22 9.66
C VAL A 185 10.43 13.20 10.81
N GLU A 186 11.70 12.88 10.55
CA GLU A 186 12.76 12.83 11.57
C GLU A 186 13.05 14.21 12.18
N SER A 187 13.09 15.24 11.35
CA SER A 187 13.29 16.62 11.80
C SER A 187 12.04 17.27 12.41
N ARG A 188 10.89 16.59 12.35
CA ARG A 188 9.58 17.13 12.72
C ARG A 188 9.23 18.43 12.01
N THR A 189 9.70 18.59 10.77
CA THR A 189 9.40 19.71 9.90
C THR A 189 8.23 19.32 9.00
N PRO A 190 7.09 20.02 9.05
CA PRO A 190 5.97 19.67 8.18
C PRO A 190 6.30 19.94 6.71
N PRO A 191 5.81 19.11 5.78
CA PRO A 191 5.85 19.44 4.36
C PRO A 191 4.95 20.64 4.05
N ASP A 192 5.15 21.25 2.89
CA ASP A 192 4.29 22.35 2.41
C ASP A 192 2.83 21.87 2.29
N LEU A 193 1.91 22.75 2.65
CA LEU A 193 0.47 22.50 2.47
C LEU A 193 0.15 22.50 0.98
N THR A 194 -0.41 21.43 0.48
CA THR A 194 -0.67 21.22 -0.95
C THR A 194 -2.15 21.21 -1.30
N SER A 195 -3.02 21.23 -0.29
CA SER A 195 -4.46 21.06 -0.45
C SER A 195 -5.24 21.75 0.67
N THR A 196 -6.49 22.09 0.41
CA THR A 196 -7.45 22.52 1.46
C THR A 196 -7.86 21.40 2.41
N LYS A 197 -7.36 20.18 2.19
CA LYS A 197 -7.54 19.02 3.09
C LYS A 197 -6.45 18.93 4.17
N ASP A 198 -5.41 19.77 4.09
CA ASP A 198 -4.29 19.81 5.04
C ASP A 198 -4.66 20.51 6.36
#